data_f003a9302c351eee6889b5eb0d20080c
#
_entry.id   f003a9302c351eee6889b5eb0d20080c
#
_cell.length_a   1.000
_cell.length_b   1.000
_cell.length_c   1.000
_cell.angle_alpha   90.00
_cell.angle_beta   90.00
_cell.angle_gamma   90.00
#
_symmetry.space_group_name_H-M   'P 1'
#
loop_
_entity.id
_entity.type
_entity.pdbx_description
1 polymer ?
#
loop_
_entity_poly.entity_id
_entity_poly.type
_entity_poly.pdbx_seq_one_letter_code
_entity_poly.pdbx_strand_id
1 'polypeptide(L)'
;MTYCCAISVDAGIVFCSDSRTNAGVDQVSTYSKMFTFDKGVDRQFVILAAGNLATTQATLAHLKKDVRQNAETSLNTVSSIGDAADYVGEVSRMMQEKHGKTGHGYEASFLLGGQIMGSHHRVVMIYPEGNHITSSADTPYIQIGESKYGKPILDRIIKLDTPLETAALCALVSMDSTMRSNLTVGPPIEMLVYHTDSYSLQNYHRFEEDDEYLRELKKSWDSYLKSAFHQLPPLAWAANWKKIAEGNSGIY
;
A
#
# COMPACT_ATOMS: atom_id res chain seq x y z
N MET A 1 9.15 -3.32 9.27
CA MET A 1 8.42 -3.72 8.05
C MET A 1 7.53 -2.56 7.61
N THR A 2 6.95 -2.61 6.45
CA THR A 2 6.11 -1.55 5.85
C THR A 2 4.92 -2.24 5.21
N TYR A 3 3.79 -1.57 5.14
CA TYR A 3 2.70 -1.95 4.25
C TYR A 3 2.22 -0.74 3.46
N CYS A 4 2.33 -0.82 2.16
CA CYS A 4 1.78 0.16 1.24
C CYS A 4 0.94 -0.55 0.17
N CYS A 5 -0.19 0.04 -0.20
CA CYS A 5 -0.99 -0.42 -1.33
C CYS A 5 -1.45 0.76 -2.19
N ALA A 6 -1.60 0.48 -3.48
CA ALA A 6 -2.20 1.38 -4.45
C ALA A 6 -3.25 0.60 -5.24
N ILE A 7 -4.46 1.11 -5.29
CA ILE A 7 -5.63 0.51 -5.95
C ILE A 7 -6.02 1.42 -7.12
N SER A 8 -5.99 0.87 -8.34
CA SER A 8 -6.28 1.61 -9.57
C SER A 8 -7.59 1.09 -10.16
N VAL A 9 -8.66 1.87 -9.98
CA VAL A 9 -10.01 1.57 -10.48
C VAL A 9 -10.40 2.57 -11.58
N ASP A 10 -11.47 2.35 -12.33
CA ASP A 10 -11.86 3.22 -13.45
C ASP A 10 -11.99 4.70 -13.05
N ALA A 11 -12.47 4.96 -11.83
CA ALA A 11 -12.68 6.32 -11.31
C ALA A 11 -11.40 7.02 -10.80
N GLY A 12 -10.27 6.31 -10.66
CA GLY A 12 -9.02 6.88 -10.18
C GLY A 12 -8.14 5.92 -9.37
N ILE A 13 -7.33 6.46 -8.47
CA ILE A 13 -6.36 5.69 -7.67
C ILE A 13 -6.55 6.00 -6.17
N VAL A 14 -6.51 4.97 -5.36
CA VAL A 14 -6.39 5.08 -3.90
C VAL A 14 -4.99 4.63 -3.49
N PHE A 15 -4.27 5.48 -2.78
CA PHE A 15 -2.97 5.19 -2.16
C PHE A 15 -3.15 5.07 -0.65
N CYS A 16 -2.57 4.06 -0.03
CA CYS A 16 -2.57 3.89 1.42
C CYS A 16 -1.23 3.37 1.89
N SER A 17 -0.68 3.98 2.94
CA SER A 17 0.57 3.55 3.56
C SER A 17 0.53 3.66 5.07
N ASP A 18 1.26 2.80 5.75
CA ASP A 18 1.63 3.00 7.16
C ASP A 18 2.82 3.96 7.27
N SER A 19 3.07 4.51 8.46
CA SER A 19 4.21 5.40 8.72
C SER A 19 5.14 4.87 9.82
N ARG A 20 4.82 3.73 10.45
CA ARG A 20 5.67 3.15 11.48
C ARG A 20 6.98 2.66 10.89
N THR A 21 8.08 3.01 11.54
CA THR A 21 9.43 2.56 11.17
C THR A 21 10.13 2.05 12.41
N ASN A 22 10.67 0.83 12.34
CA ASN A 22 11.36 0.19 13.44
C ASN A 22 12.82 0.00 13.08
N ALA A 23 13.72 0.49 13.93
CA ALA A 23 15.14 0.25 13.87
C ALA A 23 15.56 -0.66 15.04
N GLY A 24 15.00 -1.89 15.08
CA GLY A 24 15.13 -2.81 16.21
C GLY A 24 13.82 -2.93 17.00
N VAL A 25 13.88 -3.61 18.18
CA VAL A 25 12.68 -3.94 18.97
C VAL A 25 12.16 -2.73 19.73
N ASP A 26 13.03 -1.81 20.08
CA ASP A 26 12.81 -0.70 21.04
C ASP A 26 12.88 0.69 20.38
N GLN A 27 13.18 0.78 19.08
CA GLN A 27 13.27 2.06 18.35
C GLN A 27 12.16 2.17 17.33
N VAL A 28 11.01 2.65 17.79
CA VAL A 28 9.86 2.97 16.95
C VAL A 28 9.93 4.45 16.60
N SER A 29 9.89 4.75 15.32
CA SER A 29 9.86 6.11 14.78
C SER A 29 8.77 6.21 13.72
N THR A 30 8.37 7.43 13.41
CA THR A 30 7.37 7.72 12.39
C THR A 30 8.04 8.41 11.20
N TYR A 31 7.93 7.79 10.04
CA TYR A 31 8.37 8.37 8.76
C TYR A 31 7.27 8.17 7.71
N SER A 32 6.87 9.25 7.06
CA SER A 32 5.98 9.16 5.92
C SER A 32 6.62 8.27 4.83
N LYS A 33 5.79 7.42 4.25
CA LYS A 33 6.15 6.54 3.13
C LYS A 33 5.42 6.94 1.86
N MET A 34 4.62 8.01 1.92
CA MET A 34 3.88 8.59 0.81
C MET A 34 4.47 9.95 0.42
N PHE A 35 4.76 10.13 -0.85
CA PHE A 35 5.40 11.34 -1.38
C PHE A 35 4.68 11.79 -2.63
N THR A 36 4.30 13.08 -2.68
CA THR A 36 3.58 13.68 -3.78
C THR A 36 4.48 14.53 -4.66
N PHE A 37 4.21 14.53 -5.96
CA PHE A 37 4.84 15.36 -6.97
C PHE A 37 3.72 16.02 -7.79
N ASP A 38 3.38 17.26 -7.41
CA ASP A 38 2.19 18.00 -7.84
C ASP A 38 2.49 19.32 -8.58
N LYS A 39 3.73 19.51 -9.01
CA LYS A 39 4.14 20.80 -9.61
C LYS A 39 3.72 21.01 -11.05
N GLY A 40 3.28 19.96 -11.73
CA GLY A 40 2.80 20.05 -13.10
C GLY A 40 1.29 20.26 -13.17
N VAL A 41 0.84 21.23 -14.02
CA VAL A 41 -0.59 21.39 -14.31
C VAL A 41 -1.13 20.22 -15.15
N ASP A 42 -0.22 19.48 -15.79
CA ASP A 42 -0.49 18.43 -16.76
C ASP A 42 -0.18 17.03 -16.22
N ARG A 43 0.33 16.92 -15.00
CA ARG A 43 0.73 15.64 -14.42
C ARG A 43 0.73 15.64 -12.91
N GLN A 44 0.40 14.48 -12.34
CA GLN A 44 0.43 14.26 -10.90
C GLN A 44 1.00 12.87 -10.62
N PHE A 45 1.94 12.77 -9.69
CA PHE A 45 2.49 11.49 -9.25
C PHE A 45 2.48 11.36 -7.73
N VAL A 46 2.22 10.15 -7.28
CA VAL A 46 2.38 9.73 -5.89
C VAL A 46 3.34 8.55 -5.86
N ILE A 47 4.31 8.59 -4.97
CA ILE A 47 5.26 7.50 -4.75
C ILE A 47 5.06 6.98 -3.33
N LEU A 48 4.84 5.67 -3.20
CA LEU A 48 4.93 4.95 -1.92
C LEU A 48 6.24 4.17 -1.89
N ALA A 49 6.88 4.09 -0.72
CA ALA A 49 8.20 3.49 -0.58
C ALA A 49 8.23 2.42 0.52
N ALA A 50 8.91 1.30 0.25
CA ALA A 50 9.19 0.23 1.20
C ALA A 50 10.64 -0.25 1.09
N GLY A 51 11.20 -0.76 2.17
CA GLY A 51 12.56 -1.29 2.21
C GLY A 51 13.51 -0.44 3.05
N ASN A 52 14.76 -0.32 2.65
CA ASN A 52 15.76 0.41 3.39
C ASN A 52 15.47 1.93 3.41
N LEU A 53 15.36 2.49 4.61
CA LEU A 53 14.97 3.90 4.81
C LEU A 53 16.01 4.86 4.21
N ALA A 54 17.30 4.58 4.36
CA ALA A 54 18.35 5.45 3.82
C ALA A 54 18.31 5.49 2.28
N THR A 55 18.10 4.33 1.65
CA THR A 55 17.95 4.23 0.20
C THR A 55 16.69 4.96 -0.29
N THR A 56 15.55 4.75 0.36
CA THR A 56 14.30 5.42 -0.02
C THR A 56 14.41 6.94 0.13
N GLN A 57 14.98 7.42 1.23
CA GLN A 57 15.21 8.86 1.44
C GLN A 57 16.18 9.46 0.41
N ALA A 58 17.28 8.76 0.10
CA ALA A 58 18.25 9.23 -0.90
C ALA A 58 17.64 9.29 -2.31
N THR A 59 16.86 8.26 -2.69
CA THR A 59 16.13 8.23 -3.96
C THR A 59 15.19 9.42 -4.06
N LEU A 60 14.31 9.61 -3.06
CA LEU A 60 13.33 10.70 -3.05
C LEU A 60 13.98 12.09 -3.00
N ALA A 61 15.09 12.24 -2.29
CA ALA A 61 15.86 13.49 -2.27
C ALA A 61 16.41 13.82 -3.66
N HIS A 62 16.89 12.81 -4.39
CA HIS A 62 17.37 12.96 -5.77
C HIS A 62 16.24 13.37 -6.72
N LEU A 63 15.12 12.65 -6.72
CA LEU A 63 13.95 12.98 -7.53
C LEU A 63 13.45 14.41 -7.27
N LYS A 64 13.35 14.81 -6.00
CA LYS A 64 12.95 16.18 -5.60
C LYS A 64 13.97 17.23 -6.02
N LYS A 65 15.25 16.90 -6.02
CA LYS A 65 16.32 17.79 -6.50
C LYS A 65 16.18 18.05 -7.98
N ASP A 66 16.02 17.00 -8.79
CA ASP A 66 15.92 17.11 -10.24
C ASP A 66 14.68 17.89 -10.68
N VAL A 67 13.54 17.66 -10.01
CA VAL A 67 12.32 18.49 -10.21
C VAL A 67 12.58 19.97 -9.89
N ARG A 68 13.30 20.27 -8.78
CA ARG A 68 13.60 21.68 -8.41
C ARG A 68 14.57 22.36 -9.33
N GLN A 69 15.52 21.60 -9.89
CA GLN A 69 16.56 22.11 -10.79
C GLN A 69 16.14 22.12 -12.25
N ASN A 70 14.90 21.69 -12.56
CA ASN A 70 14.42 21.50 -13.93
C ASN A 70 15.39 20.66 -14.75
N ALA A 71 15.86 19.55 -14.19
CA ALA A 71 16.76 18.63 -14.90
C ALA A 71 16.13 18.14 -16.21
N GLU A 72 16.94 17.80 -17.18
CA GLU A 72 16.52 17.31 -18.49
C GLU A 72 15.60 16.07 -18.33
N THR A 73 15.98 15.15 -17.41
CA THR A 73 15.13 14.03 -17.02
C THR A 73 14.66 14.22 -15.57
N SER A 74 13.37 14.28 -15.38
CA SER A 74 12.72 14.41 -14.07
C SER A 74 11.25 13.99 -14.16
N LEU A 75 10.58 13.84 -13.04
CA LEU A 75 9.13 13.55 -13.01
C LEU A 75 8.29 14.65 -13.71
N ASN A 76 8.83 15.85 -13.89
CA ASN A 76 8.17 16.92 -14.64
C ASN A 76 8.36 16.83 -16.16
N THR A 77 9.34 16.06 -16.65
CA THR A 77 9.69 16.04 -18.08
C THR A 77 9.45 14.69 -18.75
N VAL A 78 9.28 13.61 -18.00
CA VAL A 78 8.99 12.27 -18.53
C VAL A 78 7.72 12.25 -19.39
N SER A 79 7.72 11.43 -20.45
CA SER A 79 6.65 11.41 -21.45
C SER A 79 5.50 10.47 -21.08
N SER A 80 5.78 9.48 -20.24
CA SER A 80 4.80 8.47 -19.83
C SER A 80 5.02 8.03 -18.37
N ILE A 81 4.05 7.30 -17.81
CA ILE A 81 4.21 6.68 -16.48
C ILE A 81 5.26 5.57 -16.52
N GLY A 82 5.43 4.90 -17.66
CA GLY A 82 6.52 3.94 -17.88
C GLY A 82 7.88 4.61 -17.77
N ASP A 83 8.09 5.72 -18.49
CA ASP A 83 9.35 6.49 -18.41
C ASP A 83 9.58 7.02 -16.99
N ALA A 84 8.52 7.42 -16.30
CA ALA A 84 8.60 7.81 -14.88
C ALA A 84 9.08 6.66 -14.00
N ALA A 85 8.56 5.44 -14.23
CA ALA A 85 8.96 4.25 -13.48
C ALA A 85 10.41 3.84 -13.78
N ASP A 86 10.82 3.87 -15.02
CA ASP A 86 12.21 3.61 -15.43
C ASP A 86 13.17 4.62 -14.76
N TYR A 87 12.84 5.90 -14.81
CA TYR A 87 13.63 6.96 -14.17
C TYR A 87 13.74 6.75 -12.64
N VAL A 88 12.64 6.46 -11.94
CA VAL A 88 12.67 6.18 -10.51
C VAL A 88 13.49 4.93 -10.21
N GLY A 89 13.36 3.89 -11.04
CA GLY A 89 14.12 2.64 -10.95
C GLY A 89 15.62 2.85 -11.10
N GLU A 90 16.04 3.63 -12.09
CA GLU A 90 17.46 3.99 -12.31
C GLU A 90 18.03 4.75 -11.11
N VAL A 91 17.31 5.77 -10.63
CA VAL A 91 17.74 6.54 -9.44
C VAL A 91 17.82 5.64 -8.20
N SER A 92 16.85 4.75 -7.99
CA SER A 92 16.88 3.80 -6.87
C SER A 92 18.09 2.89 -6.94
N ARG A 93 18.35 2.29 -8.10
CA ARG A 93 19.53 1.43 -8.31
C ARG A 93 20.83 2.18 -8.07
N MET A 94 20.97 3.40 -8.58
CA MET A 94 22.13 4.25 -8.35
C MET A 94 22.36 4.53 -6.84
N MET A 95 21.30 4.76 -6.07
CA MET A 95 21.42 4.97 -4.60
C MET A 95 21.81 3.69 -3.88
N GLN A 96 21.28 2.53 -4.28
CA GLN A 96 21.66 1.23 -3.74
C GLN A 96 23.13 0.93 -3.99
N GLU A 97 23.62 1.11 -5.22
CA GLU A 97 25.04 0.92 -5.61
C GLU A 97 25.99 1.84 -4.82
N LYS A 98 25.59 3.08 -4.62
CA LYS A 98 26.37 4.06 -3.86
C LYS A 98 26.59 3.64 -2.40
N HIS A 99 25.62 3.00 -1.79
CA HIS A 99 25.64 2.62 -0.37
C HIS A 99 26.03 1.15 -0.18
N GLY A 100 25.81 0.30 -1.20
CA GLY A 100 25.85 -1.15 -1.12
C GLY A 100 27.19 -1.83 -1.41
N LYS A 101 28.34 -1.15 -1.25
CA LYS A 101 29.67 -1.76 -1.52
C LYS A 101 30.00 -2.99 -0.64
N THR A 102 29.19 -3.34 0.34
CA THR A 102 29.50 -4.36 1.34
C THR A 102 28.35 -5.31 1.71
N GLY A 103 27.30 -5.49 0.89
CA GLY A 103 26.33 -6.57 1.22
C GLY A 103 24.85 -6.22 1.06
N HIS A 104 24.03 -7.21 1.35
CA HIS A 104 22.57 -7.16 1.31
C HIS A 104 21.98 -6.18 2.34
N GLY A 105 20.82 -5.60 2.04
CA GLY A 105 20.06 -4.80 3.00
C GLY A 105 19.81 -3.35 2.59
N TYR A 106 20.21 -2.96 1.39
CA TYR A 106 19.94 -1.60 0.84
C TYR A 106 18.78 -1.59 -0.16
N GLU A 107 18.07 -2.68 -0.27
CA GLU A 107 16.97 -2.85 -1.21
C GLU A 107 15.81 -1.93 -0.86
N ALA A 108 15.21 -1.33 -1.90
CA ALA A 108 14.02 -0.52 -1.81
C ALA A 108 13.08 -0.83 -2.99
N SER A 109 11.79 -0.89 -2.71
CA SER A 109 10.73 -1.02 -3.71
C SER A 109 9.82 0.19 -3.64
N PHE A 110 9.24 0.57 -4.77
CA PHE A 110 8.35 1.71 -4.84
C PHE A 110 7.05 1.35 -5.55
N LEU A 111 5.95 2.01 -5.16
CA LEU A 111 4.78 2.13 -6.00
C LEU A 111 4.76 3.56 -6.54
N LEU A 112 4.71 3.68 -7.84
CA LEU A 112 4.48 4.95 -8.53
C LEU A 112 3.08 4.91 -9.12
N GLY A 113 2.26 5.89 -8.82
CA GLY A 113 0.96 6.03 -9.46
C GLY A 113 0.67 7.48 -9.78
N GLY A 114 -0.23 7.69 -10.73
CA GLY A 114 -0.61 9.03 -11.14
C GLY A 114 -1.14 9.09 -12.56
N GLN A 115 -1.12 10.30 -13.12
CA GLN A 115 -1.62 10.56 -14.46
C GLN A 115 -0.83 11.68 -15.13
N ILE A 116 -0.62 11.54 -16.43
CA ILE A 116 -0.16 12.59 -17.33
C ILE A 116 -1.32 12.95 -18.28
N MET A 117 -1.53 14.22 -18.56
CA MET A 117 -2.60 14.72 -19.42
C MET A 117 -2.62 14.00 -20.77
N GLY A 118 -3.80 13.55 -21.18
CA GLY A 118 -3.97 12.79 -22.41
C GLY A 118 -3.69 11.30 -22.30
N SER A 119 -3.33 10.81 -21.11
CA SER A 119 -3.14 9.36 -20.84
C SER A 119 -4.04 8.89 -19.70
N HIS A 120 -4.26 7.58 -19.62
CA HIS A 120 -4.94 6.98 -18.48
C HIS A 120 -4.05 7.01 -17.23
N HIS A 121 -4.68 7.17 -16.06
CA HIS A 121 -3.98 6.96 -14.79
C HIS A 121 -3.50 5.51 -14.66
N ARG A 122 -2.39 5.28 -13.98
CA ARG A 122 -1.80 3.95 -13.78
C ARG A 122 -1.07 3.85 -12.45
N VAL A 123 -0.92 2.62 -12.00
CA VAL A 123 -0.06 2.25 -10.88
C VAL A 123 0.99 1.25 -11.36
N VAL A 124 2.23 1.48 -10.96
CA VAL A 124 3.40 0.69 -11.32
C VAL A 124 4.17 0.34 -10.07
N MET A 125 4.61 -0.91 -9.94
CA MET A 125 5.56 -1.34 -8.92
C MET A 125 6.96 -1.38 -9.50
N ILE A 126 7.89 -0.73 -8.84
CA ILE A 126 9.30 -0.67 -9.20
C ILE A 126 10.06 -1.57 -8.21
N TYR A 127 10.75 -2.57 -8.74
CA TYR A 127 11.54 -3.52 -7.98
C TYR A 127 12.90 -2.94 -7.58
N PRO A 128 13.60 -3.56 -6.60
CA PRO A 128 14.95 -3.14 -6.22
C PRO A 128 15.94 -3.10 -7.38
N GLU A 129 15.78 -3.98 -8.35
CA GLU A 129 16.60 -4.09 -9.56
C GLU A 129 16.38 -2.94 -10.55
N GLY A 130 15.34 -2.11 -10.31
CA GLY A 130 14.99 -0.95 -11.13
C GLY A 130 13.98 -1.25 -12.24
N ASN A 131 13.68 -2.53 -12.53
CA ASN A 131 12.60 -2.91 -13.43
C ASN A 131 11.22 -2.72 -12.78
N HIS A 132 10.16 -2.75 -13.58
CA HIS A 132 8.83 -2.47 -13.06
C HIS A 132 7.74 -3.36 -13.69
N ILE A 133 6.59 -3.46 -13.00
CA ILE A 133 5.35 -4.07 -13.48
C ILE A 133 4.18 -3.13 -13.24
N THR A 134 3.11 -3.28 -14.01
CA THR A 134 1.83 -2.57 -13.81
C THR A 134 0.77 -3.50 -13.23
N SER A 135 -0.26 -2.93 -12.58
CA SER A 135 -1.46 -3.69 -12.20
C SER A 135 -2.19 -4.22 -13.43
N SER A 136 -2.94 -5.31 -13.27
CA SER A 136 -3.77 -5.87 -14.33
C SER A 136 -5.25 -5.53 -14.12
N ALA A 137 -6.07 -5.76 -15.16
CA ALA A 137 -7.51 -5.61 -15.05
C ALA A 137 -8.13 -6.56 -14.02
N ASP A 138 -7.60 -7.78 -13.92
CA ASP A 138 -8.09 -8.79 -12.97
C ASP A 138 -7.62 -8.54 -11.54
N THR A 139 -6.51 -7.81 -11.37
CA THR A 139 -5.95 -7.42 -10.07
C THR A 139 -5.58 -5.95 -10.13
N PRO A 140 -6.59 -5.04 -10.02
CA PRO A 140 -6.38 -3.61 -10.20
C PRO A 140 -5.80 -2.95 -8.94
N TYR A 141 -4.85 -3.60 -8.29
CA TYR A 141 -4.11 -3.09 -7.15
C TYR A 141 -2.70 -3.68 -7.09
N ILE A 142 -1.81 -2.99 -6.42
CA ILE A 142 -0.45 -3.46 -6.12
C ILE A 142 -0.13 -3.15 -4.66
N GLN A 143 0.63 -4.04 -4.02
CA GLN A 143 1.11 -3.92 -2.65
C GLN A 143 2.62 -4.05 -2.60
N ILE A 144 3.27 -3.33 -1.68
CA ILE A 144 4.68 -3.53 -1.32
C ILE A 144 4.85 -3.64 0.20
N GLY A 145 5.91 -4.29 0.61
CA GLY A 145 6.17 -4.60 2.00
C GLY A 145 5.41 -5.85 2.46
N GLU A 146 4.65 -5.76 3.55
CA GLU A 146 3.92 -6.89 4.13
C GLU A 146 2.57 -7.10 3.44
N SER A 147 2.58 -7.76 2.30
CA SER A 147 1.40 -7.89 1.44
C SER A 147 0.42 -9.02 1.81
N LYS A 148 0.85 -10.02 2.61
CA LYS A 148 0.10 -11.27 2.83
C LYS A 148 -1.24 -11.07 3.54
N TYR A 149 -1.27 -10.26 4.58
CA TYR A 149 -2.41 -10.18 5.48
C TYR A 149 -3.54 -9.29 4.93
N GLY A 150 -3.19 -8.29 4.14
CA GLY A 150 -4.16 -7.40 3.49
C GLY A 150 -4.72 -7.92 2.17
N LYS A 151 -3.95 -8.74 1.44
CA LYS A 151 -4.31 -9.25 0.12
C LYS A 151 -5.67 -9.96 0.05
N PRO A 152 -6.03 -10.86 0.99
CA PRO A 152 -7.32 -11.55 0.93
C PRO A 152 -8.55 -10.63 0.99
N ILE A 153 -8.41 -9.44 1.53
CA ILE A 153 -9.47 -8.43 1.55
C ILE A 153 -9.60 -7.80 0.16
N LEU A 154 -8.47 -7.35 -0.40
CA LEU A 154 -8.42 -6.71 -1.72
C LEU A 154 -8.94 -7.66 -2.81
N ASP A 155 -8.50 -8.93 -2.82
CA ASP A 155 -8.92 -9.95 -3.79
C ASP A 155 -10.44 -10.18 -3.82
N ARG A 156 -11.14 -9.99 -2.69
CA ARG A 156 -12.57 -10.21 -2.61
C ARG A 156 -13.43 -9.03 -3.04
N ILE A 157 -12.90 -7.83 -2.84
CA ILE A 157 -13.71 -6.60 -2.95
C ILE A 157 -13.36 -5.80 -4.20
N ILE A 158 -12.06 -5.73 -4.56
CA ILE A 158 -11.59 -4.79 -5.58
C ILE A 158 -11.77 -5.36 -6.98
N LYS A 159 -12.44 -4.59 -7.82
CA LYS A 159 -12.59 -4.75 -9.27
C LYS A 159 -12.38 -3.40 -9.94
N LEU A 160 -12.23 -3.37 -11.28
CA LEU A 160 -12.02 -2.11 -12.01
C LEU A 160 -13.17 -1.10 -11.79
N ASP A 161 -14.40 -1.58 -11.73
CA ASP A 161 -15.61 -0.77 -11.53
C ASP A 161 -15.92 -0.42 -10.07
N THR A 162 -15.05 -0.81 -9.12
CA THR A 162 -15.24 -0.51 -7.70
C THR A 162 -15.21 1.01 -7.47
N PRO A 163 -16.22 1.59 -6.79
CA PRO A 163 -16.21 3.01 -6.45
C PRO A 163 -15.00 3.40 -5.58
N LEU A 164 -14.45 4.59 -5.78
CA LEU A 164 -13.26 5.08 -5.04
C LEU A 164 -13.45 5.05 -3.52
N GLU A 165 -14.64 5.40 -3.02
CA GLU A 165 -14.94 5.34 -1.59
C GLU A 165 -14.85 3.89 -1.06
N THR A 166 -15.40 2.92 -1.80
CA THR A 166 -15.31 1.49 -1.46
C THR A 166 -13.85 1.02 -1.54
N ALA A 167 -13.08 1.45 -2.53
CA ALA A 167 -11.67 1.12 -2.65
C ALA A 167 -10.86 1.70 -1.48
N ALA A 168 -11.15 2.93 -1.06
CA ALA A 168 -10.52 3.57 0.10
C ALA A 168 -10.84 2.81 1.41
N LEU A 169 -12.10 2.47 1.62
CA LEU A 169 -12.51 1.66 2.77
C LEU A 169 -11.82 0.29 2.77
N CYS A 170 -11.76 -0.37 1.61
CA CYS A 170 -11.09 -1.65 1.44
C CYS A 170 -9.58 -1.56 1.75
N ALA A 171 -8.91 -0.47 1.35
CA ALA A 171 -7.51 -0.21 1.69
C ALA A 171 -7.30 -0.08 3.21
N LEU A 172 -8.19 0.62 3.93
CA LEU A 172 -8.12 0.73 5.39
C LEU A 172 -8.36 -0.61 6.10
N VAL A 173 -9.33 -1.40 5.65
CA VAL A 173 -9.58 -2.74 6.20
C VAL A 173 -8.40 -3.68 5.94
N SER A 174 -7.78 -3.59 4.76
CA SER A 174 -6.57 -4.31 4.40
C SER A 174 -5.39 -3.89 5.29
N MET A 175 -5.25 -2.60 5.57
CA MET A 175 -4.25 -2.04 6.50
C MET A 175 -4.49 -2.54 7.93
N ASP A 176 -5.72 -2.50 8.44
CA ASP A 176 -6.06 -2.99 9.77
C ASP A 176 -5.73 -4.49 9.93
N SER A 177 -6.08 -5.30 8.94
CA SER A 177 -5.77 -6.74 8.93
C SER A 177 -4.25 -6.99 8.98
N THR A 178 -3.47 -6.15 8.31
CA THR A 178 -2.01 -6.22 8.33
C THR A 178 -1.45 -5.79 9.68
N MET A 179 -1.91 -4.68 10.25
CA MET A 179 -1.47 -4.20 11.57
C MET A 179 -1.79 -5.21 12.68
N ARG A 180 -2.91 -5.92 12.58
CA ARG A 180 -3.29 -6.96 13.54
C ARG A 180 -2.33 -8.15 13.53
N SER A 181 -1.76 -8.47 12.39
CA SER A 181 -0.89 -9.63 12.20
C SER A 181 0.60 -9.29 12.23
N ASN A 182 0.96 -8.02 12.06
CA ASN A 182 2.34 -7.55 12.04
C ASN A 182 2.49 -6.22 12.79
N LEU A 183 2.99 -6.28 14.02
CA LEU A 183 3.18 -5.12 14.91
C LEU A 183 4.16 -4.07 14.38
N THR A 184 4.97 -4.41 13.38
CA THR A 184 5.92 -3.48 12.77
C THR A 184 5.27 -2.55 11.76
N VAL A 185 4.04 -2.83 11.35
CA VAL A 185 3.17 -1.97 10.54
C VAL A 185 2.21 -1.24 11.48
N GLY A 186 2.07 0.06 11.31
CA GLY A 186 1.18 0.80 12.21
C GLY A 186 1.09 2.30 11.91
N PRO A 187 0.20 2.97 12.65
CA PRO A 187 -0.08 4.38 12.46
C PRO A 187 1.14 5.28 12.71
N PRO A 188 1.04 6.53 12.23
CA PRO A 188 -0.02 7.12 11.42
C PRO A 188 -0.24 6.41 10.08
N ILE A 189 -1.52 6.34 9.64
CA ILE A 189 -1.86 5.82 8.32
C ILE A 189 -2.14 6.99 7.39
N GLU A 190 -1.50 6.97 6.23
CA GLU A 190 -1.67 8.00 5.21
C GLU A 190 -2.51 7.45 4.06
N MET A 191 -3.50 8.20 3.62
CA MET A 191 -4.36 7.88 2.49
C MET A 191 -4.44 9.08 1.55
N LEU A 192 -4.38 8.81 0.24
CA LEU A 192 -4.62 9.78 -0.79
C LEU A 192 -5.53 9.18 -1.85
N VAL A 193 -6.59 9.90 -2.20
CA VAL A 193 -7.53 9.50 -3.26
C VAL A 193 -7.37 10.45 -4.44
N TYR A 194 -6.94 9.89 -5.57
CA TYR A 194 -6.81 10.61 -6.82
C TYR A 194 -8.00 10.29 -7.73
N HIS A 195 -8.76 11.28 -8.12
CA HIS A 195 -9.81 11.14 -9.13
C HIS A 195 -9.20 11.28 -10.53
N THR A 196 -9.60 10.41 -11.45
CA THR A 196 -9.15 10.50 -12.84
C THR A 196 -9.41 11.88 -13.41
N ASP A 197 -8.49 12.41 -14.20
CA ASP A 197 -8.52 13.73 -14.86
C ASP A 197 -8.65 14.95 -13.93
N SER A 198 -8.56 14.77 -12.62
CA SER A 198 -8.62 15.89 -11.67
C SER A 198 -7.34 16.72 -11.61
N TYR A 199 -6.20 16.10 -11.89
CA TYR A 199 -4.86 16.69 -11.73
C TYR A 199 -4.66 17.38 -10.37
N SER A 200 -5.26 16.80 -9.32
CA SER A 200 -5.24 17.31 -7.96
C SER A 200 -4.96 16.23 -6.95
N LEU A 201 -4.03 16.48 -6.02
CA LEU A 201 -3.68 15.60 -4.91
C LEU A 201 -4.21 16.11 -3.56
N GLN A 202 -5.31 16.86 -3.56
CA GLN A 202 -5.85 17.51 -2.35
C GLN A 202 -6.61 16.54 -1.43
N ASN A 203 -7.09 15.40 -1.95
CA ASN A 203 -7.83 14.42 -1.14
C ASN A 203 -6.86 13.52 -0.36
N TYR A 204 -6.06 14.14 0.49
CA TYR A 204 -5.14 13.48 1.39
C TYR A 204 -5.71 13.50 2.82
N HIS A 205 -5.61 12.37 3.50
CA HIS A 205 -5.97 12.23 4.90
C HIS A 205 -4.90 11.43 5.66
N ARG A 206 -4.63 11.85 6.89
CA ARG A 206 -3.72 11.17 7.80
C ARG A 206 -4.47 10.80 9.06
N PHE A 207 -4.52 9.51 9.34
CA PHE A 207 -5.11 8.93 10.53
C PHE A 207 -4.03 8.75 11.58
N GLU A 208 -4.15 9.44 12.70
CA GLU A 208 -3.22 9.31 13.82
C GLU A 208 -3.47 8.02 14.62
N GLU A 209 -2.61 7.73 15.63
CA GLU A 209 -2.66 6.48 16.39
C GLU A 209 -4.02 6.26 17.09
N ASP A 210 -4.60 7.33 17.64
CA ASP A 210 -5.88 7.31 18.36
C ASP A 210 -7.06 7.81 17.52
N ASP A 211 -6.98 7.74 16.21
CA ASP A 211 -8.04 8.19 15.32
C ASP A 211 -9.38 7.48 15.61
N GLU A 212 -10.42 8.29 15.81
CA GLU A 212 -11.75 7.79 16.20
C GLU A 212 -12.37 6.92 15.11
N TYR A 213 -12.26 7.35 13.87
CA TYR A 213 -12.79 6.60 12.72
C TYR A 213 -12.11 5.24 12.57
N LEU A 214 -10.77 5.18 12.70
CA LEU A 214 -10.06 3.90 12.63
C LEU A 214 -10.46 2.97 13.77
N ARG A 215 -10.69 3.48 14.98
CA ARG A 215 -11.17 2.66 16.12
C ARG A 215 -12.56 2.09 15.85
N GLU A 216 -13.46 2.91 15.33
CA GLU A 216 -14.81 2.46 14.98
C GLU A 216 -14.78 1.45 13.83
N LEU A 217 -14.00 1.71 12.78
CA LEU A 217 -13.81 0.79 11.67
C LEU A 217 -13.32 -0.59 12.14
N LYS A 218 -12.27 -0.63 12.95
CA LYS A 218 -11.73 -1.87 13.54
C LYS A 218 -12.79 -2.64 14.34
N LYS A 219 -13.52 -1.95 15.22
CA LYS A 219 -14.55 -2.56 16.05
C LYS A 219 -15.69 -3.13 15.21
N SER A 220 -16.14 -2.38 14.22
CA SER A 220 -17.23 -2.78 13.32
C SER A 220 -16.81 -3.96 12.47
N TRP A 221 -15.61 -3.90 11.86
CA TRP A 221 -15.07 -4.98 11.05
C TRP A 221 -14.92 -6.30 11.83
N ASP A 222 -14.36 -6.24 13.03
CA ASP A 222 -14.21 -7.41 13.91
C ASP A 222 -15.57 -8.02 14.28
N SER A 223 -16.58 -7.18 14.58
CA SER A 223 -17.94 -7.61 14.88
C SER A 223 -18.61 -8.29 13.68
N TYR A 224 -18.51 -7.68 12.50
CA TYR A 224 -19.11 -8.23 11.28
C TYR A 224 -18.46 -9.53 10.84
N LEU A 225 -17.14 -9.65 10.95
CA LEU A 225 -16.44 -10.91 10.66
C LEU A 225 -16.91 -12.04 11.58
N LYS A 226 -17.03 -11.78 12.88
CA LYS A 226 -17.55 -12.78 13.85
C LYS A 226 -18.98 -13.18 13.51
N SER A 227 -19.84 -12.19 13.21
CA SER A 227 -21.21 -12.45 12.80
C SER A 227 -21.29 -13.30 11.52
N ALA A 228 -20.52 -12.93 10.49
CA ALA A 228 -20.47 -13.69 9.25
C ALA A 228 -19.97 -15.13 9.47
N PHE A 229 -18.96 -15.30 10.34
CA PHE A 229 -18.42 -16.63 10.67
C PHE A 229 -19.48 -17.52 11.33
N HIS A 230 -20.29 -16.98 12.25
CA HIS A 230 -21.38 -17.73 12.89
C HIS A 230 -22.52 -18.11 11.94
N GLN A 231 -22.65 -17.47 10.80
CA GLN A 231 -23.63 -17.78 9.77
C GLN A 231 -23.16 -18.86 8.77
N LEU A 232 -21.89 -19.29 8.87
CA LEU A 232 -21.40 -20.37 8.01
C LEU A 232 -22.15 -21.68 8.29
N PRO A 233 -22.37 -22.52 7.26
CA PRO A 233 -23.03 -23.80 7.43
C PRO A 233 -22.25 -24.68 8.43
N PRO A 234 -22.95 -25.37 9.35
CA PRO A 234 -22.30 -26.24 10.32
C PRO A 234 -21.60 -27.42 9.63
N LEU A 235 -20.57 -27.95 10.27
CA LEU A 235 -19.91 -29.14 9.77
C LEU A 235 -20.85 -30.35 9.87
N ALA A 236 -21.28 -30.91 8.76
CA ALA A 236 -22.27 -32.00 8.70
C ALA A 236 -21.84 -33.22 9.54
N TRP A 237 -20.55 -33.52 9.62
CA TRP A 237 -19.96 -34.65 10.38
C TRP A 237 -19.73 -34.33 11.87
N ALA A 238 -19.81 -33.07 12.30
CA ALA A 238 -19.69 -32.68 13.72
C ALA A 238 -20.92 -33.09 14.57
N ALA A 239 -22.04 -33.42 13.95
CA ALA A 239 -23.21 -33.95 14.66
C ALA A 239 -22.92 -35.20 15.53
N ASN A 240 -21.91 -35.97 15.14
CA ASN A 240 -21.48 -37.16 15.88
C ASN A 240 -20.56 -36.86 17.09
N TRP A 241 -19.97 -35.67 17.18
CA TRP A 241 -19.04 -35.33 18.26
C TRP A 241 -19.73 -35.22 19.61
N LYS A 242 -20.95 -34.68 19.66
CA LYS A 242 -21.76 -34.63 20.90
C LYS A 242 -22.11 -36.03 21.43
N LYS A 243 -22.46 -36.95 20.54
CA LYS A 243 -22.75 -38.34 20.91
C LYS A 243 -21.54 -39.07 21.49
N ILE A 244 -20.34 -38.79 20.96
CA ILE A 244 -19.08 -39.40 21.47
C ILE A 244 -18.73 -38.83 22.85
N ALA A 245 -18.96 -37.53 23.09
CA ALA A 245 -18.71 -36.89 24.38
C ALA A 245 -19.68 -37.38 25.46
N GLU A 246 -20.97 -37.56 25.12
CA GLU A 246 -21.98 -38.08 26.02
C GLU A 246 -21.83 -39.55 26.29
N GLY A 247 -21.33 -40.37 25.35
CA GLY A 247 -21.08 -41.78 25.49
C GLY A 247 -19.85 -42.13 26.36
N ASN A 248 -18.90 -41.19 26.51
CA ASN A 248 -17.73 -41.39 27.37
C ASN A 248 -17.91 -40.94 28.84
N SER A 249 -19.04 -40.30 29.18
CA SER A 249 -19.33 -39.91 30.57
C SER A 249 -19.93 -41.01 31.45
N GLY A 250 -19.98 -42.23 30.92
CA GLY A 250 -20.59 -43.39 31.61
C GLY A 250 -19.59 -44.46 32.10
N ILE A 251 -18.29 -44.18 32.05
CA ILE A 251 -17.29 -45.17 32.56
C ILE A 251 -16.29 -44.39 33.46
N TYR A 252 -16.67 -44.14 34.68
CA TYR A 252 -15.83 -44.04 35.88
C TYR A 252 -16.67 -44.34 37.13
#